data_8faa884b20e91fa10715e252b6f24ac6
#
_entry.id   8faa884b20e91fa10715e252b6f24ac6
#
_cell.length_a   1.000
_cell.length_b   1.000
_cell.length_c   1.000
_cell.angle_alpha   90.00
_cell.angle_beta   90.00
_cell.angle_gamma   90.00
#
_symmetry.space_group_name_H-M   'P 1'
#
loop_
_entity.id
_entity.type
_entity.pdbx_description
1 polymer ?
#
loop_
_entity_poly.entity_id
_entity_poly.type
_entity_poly.pdbx_seq_one_letter_code
_entity_poly.pdbx_strand_id
1 'polypeptide(L)'
;MQEKFDINSDKKVLFWIDVDSLFLFIAHVFQNKTNSQLYSIYDVPDKTKNFFKNQNLVDFKKSWFFHEHIQKNKQKPDLEYLSNVEEKYGINLWKLAINERFFYRFNRFYKFSADEILSILEDECKFFEKIFDEIDPNYIIMYDPPVHHSKLLVELAKIRGIKTFSIFATRMGSTSIVDSHHMCNFDKLYETSKGSITNFDTLQKKWKSANYSTVVKNIIETREDDGLLEQFSTLKDFLSESSSTNKDTHYTYYGRSKSTVVKDTMNFKIKKKSRKNFIDKNLEKNPVLNTKFIYFSLSDEEEMSVLHYTPFYTNQIETVRHVAKSIPIGYKLYVKEHPGRGVRGWRTIEDYQSLIDIPNVVLIHPSVEPLDIYENCSLVISLRGTSGLDAAFYGKPSIVFGEILYSVLPFVFKVENLTKLPQLINTALKTNVNPIDVDRFFNLVTEKSIKFSELNYLSLLHAEFFHGGKLVDMSISEEKMNSFFQKNSEFITVVADEFIKKCNL
;
A
#
# COMPACT_ATOMS: atom_id res chain seq x y z
N MET A 1 27.76 16.98 30.91
CA MET A 1 26.40 17.25 31.40
C MET A 1 25.49 16.24 30.73
N GLN A 2 25.13 15.16 31.43
CA GLN A 2 24.14 14.22 30.95
C GLN A 2 22.77 14.92 31.07
N GLU A 3 22.13 15.25 29.97
CA GLU A 3 20.71 15.58 29.98
C GLU A 3 19.94 14.39 30.54
N LYS A 4 19.44 14.55 31.75
CA LYS A 4 18.42 13.64 32.29
C LYS A 4 17.19 13.80 31.38
N PHE A 5 16.97 12.82 30.53
CA PHE A 5 15.66 12.64 29.90
C PHE A 5 14.64 12.45 31.02
N ASP A 6 13.67 13.33 31.05
CA ASP A 6 12.55 13.30 31.98
C ASP A 6 11.66 12.10 31.59
N ILE A 7 11.91 10.94 32.24
CA ILE A 7 11.26 9.64 31.98
C ILE A 7 9.82 9.61 32.54
N ASN A 8 9.19 10.74 32.73
CA ASN A 8 7.90 10.84 33.38
C ASN A 8 6.86 11.46 32.43
N SER A 9 6.50 10.79 31.35
CA SER A 9 5.32 11.18 30.61
C SER A 9 4.39 9.97 30.46
N ASP A 10 3.24 10.01 31.14
CA ASP A 10 2.07 9.14 30.93
C ASP A 10 1.49 9.35 29.50
N LYS A 11 2.32 9.11 28.47
CA LYS A 11 1.89 9.25 27.11
C LYS A 11 0.89 8.15 26.77
N LYS A 12 -0.16 8.54 26.06
CA LYS A 12 -1.21 7.64 25.59
C LYS A 12 -0.93 7.26 24.15
N VAL A 13 -0.76 5.99 23.88
CA VAL A 13 -0.46 5.45 22.55
C VAL A 13 -1.60 4.53 22.12
N LEU A 14 -2.21 4.85 21.00
CA LEU A 14 -3.27 4.08 20.37
C LEU A 14 -2.69 3.24 19.22
N PHE A 15 -2.85 1.93 19.31
CA PHE A 15 -2.44 1.00 18.27
C PHE A 15 -3.63 0.59 17.40
N TRP A 16 -3.48 0.66 16.08
CA TRP A 16 -4.37 0.00 15.13
C TRP A 16 -3.80 -1.38 14.83
N ILE A 17 -4.54 -2.41 15.16
CA ILE A 17 -4.08 -3.81 15.08
C ILE A 17 -5.03 -4.59 14.18
N ASP A 18 -4.47 -5.17 13.13
CA ASP A 18 -5.15 -6.07 12.21
C ASP A 18 -4.73 -7.53 12.41
N VAL A 19 -5.18 -8.40 11.52
CA VAL A 19 -4.88 -9.85 11.56
C VAL A 19 -3.38 -10.16 11.49
N ASP A 20 -2.58 -9.25 10.96
CA ASP A 20 -1.15 -9.42 10.77
C ASP A 20 -0.36 -9.32 12.08
N SER A 21 -1.01 -8.89 13.16
CA SER A 21 -0.51 -8.93 14.55
C SER A 21 0.82 -8.20 14.81
N LEU A 22 1.43 -7.55 13.81
CA LEU A 22 2.70 -6.85 13.96
C LEU A 22 2.61 -5.79 15.07
N PHE A 23 1.53 -5.00 15.05
CA PHE A 23 1.36 -3.92 16.03
C PHE A 23 0.95 -4.41 17.42
N LEU A 24 0.41 -5.63 17.56
CA LEU A 24 0.28 -6.29 18.87
C LEU A 24 1.67 -6.58 19.46
N PHE A 25 2.58 -7.12 18.65
CA PHE A 25 3.94 -7.43 19.08
C PHE A 25 4.76 -6.16 19.36
N ILE A 26 4.60 -5.11 18.54
CA ILE A 26 5.21 -3.82 18.81
C ILE A 26 4.68 -3.24 20.13
N ALA A 27 3.37 -3.31 20.39
CA ALA A 27 2.77 -2.87 21.65
C ALA A 27 3.32 -3.64 22.86
N HIS A 28 3.61 -4.96 22.72
CA HIS A 28 4.27 -5.74 23.76
C HIS A 28 5.67 -5.19 24.10
N VAL A 29 6.45 -4.81 23.09
CA VAL A 29 7.77 -4.19 23.32
C VAL A 29 7.61 -2.82 23.99
N PHE A 30 6.63 -2.00 23.57
CA PHE A 30 6.31 -0.72 24.21
C PHE A 30 6.00 -0.89 25.69
N GLN A 31 5.13 -1.84 26.05
CA GLN A 31 4.78 -2.14 27.44
C GLN A 31 6.02 -2.45 28.30
N ASN A 32 7.00 -3.14 27.73
CA ASN A 32 8.19 -3.57 28.46
C ASN A 32 9.29 -2.48 28.52
N LYS A 33 9.26 -1.50 27.62
CA LYS A 33 10.33 -0.49 27.50
C LYS A 33 9.90 0.92 27.85
N THR A 34 8.59 1.19 27.99
CA THR A 34 8.07 2.54 28.25
C THR A 34 7.05 2.53 29.38
N ASN A 35 6.76 3.71 29.94
CA ASN A 35 5.69 3.91 30.93
C ASN A 35 4.39 4.40 30.28
N SER A 36 4.22 4.20 28.95
CA SER A 36 3.07 4.68 28.21
C SER A 36 1.79 3.91 28.55
N GLN A 37 0.66 4.59 28.53
CA GLN A 37 -0.65 3.96 28.58
C GLN A 37 -1.03 3.49 27.17
N LEU A 38 -1.23 2.19 27.01
CA LEU A 38 -1.49 1.57 25.70
C LEU A 38 -2.98 1.32 25.50
N TYR A 39 -3.46 1.62 24.32
CA TYR A 39 -4.84 1.43 23.86
C TYR A 39 -4.83 0.76 22.50
N SER A 40 -5.88 0.03 22.14
CA SER A 40 -5.94 -0.65 20.85
C SER A 40 -7.31 -0.55 20.17
N ILE A 41 -7.27 -0.45 18.84
CA ILE A 41 -8.41 -0.72 17.96
C ILE A 41 -8.05 -1.98 17.17
N TYR A 42 -8.89 -3.02 17.25
CA TYR A 42 -8.75 -4.26 16.52
C TYR A 42 -9.63 -4.26 15.26
N ASP A 43 -9.01 -4.33 14.10
CA ASP A 43 -9.66 -4.51 12.80
C ASP A 43 -9.45 -5.96 12.34
N VAL A 44 -10.24 -6.86 12.89
CA VAL A 44 -10.04 -8.30 12.73
C VAL A 44 -11.38 -9.01 12.45
N PRO A 45 -11.38 -10.08 11.64
CA PRO A 45 -12.56 -10.89 11.38
C PRO A 45 -12.92 -11.79 12.58
N ASP A 46 -14.13 -12.34 12.54
CA ASP A 46 -14.77 -13.03 13.69
C ASP A 46 -13.95 -14.18 14.28
N LYS A 47 -13.34 -15.03 13.45
CA LYS A 47 -12.63 -16.21 13.95
C LYS A 47 -11.31 -15.84 14.63
N THR A 48 -10.61 -14.83 14.09
CA THR A 48 -9.37 -14.34 14.69
C THR A 48 -9.64 -13.49 15.93
N LYS A 49 -10.82 -12.88 16.04
CA LYS A 49 -11.22 -12.01 17.15
C LYS A 49 -11.08 -12.68 18.52
N ASN A 50 -11.36 -13.99 18.64
CA ASN A 50 -11.24 -14.71 19.91
C ASN A 50 -9.80 -14.69 20.43
N PHE A 51 -8.79 -14.81 19.56
CA PHE A 51 -7.40 -14.67 19.95
C PHE A 51 -7.13 -13.28 20.52
N PHE A 52 -7.49 -12.21 19.80
CA PHE A 52 -7.24 -10.82 20.24
C PHE A 52 -8.02 -10.45 21.52
N LYS A 53 -9.20 -11.02 21.72
CA LYS A 53 -10.00 -10.81 22.93
C LYS A 53 -9.36 -11.44 24.17
N ASN A 54 -8.70 -12.59 24.02
CA ASN A 54 -8.16 -13.39 25.11
C ASN A 54 -6.63 -13.30 25.24
N GLN A 55 -5.96 -12.52 24.39
CA GLN A 55 -4.51 -12.38 24.40
C GLN A 55 -3.98 -11.84 25.74
N ASN A 56 -2.86 -12.36 26.19
CA ASN A 56 -2.18 -12.00 27.43
C ASN A 56 -0.82 -11.31 27.20
N LEU A 57 -0.51 -10.96 25.95
CA LEU A 57 0.78 -10.35 25.59
C LEU A 57 0.86 -8.89 26.03
N VAL A 58 -0.24 -8.15 25.93
CA VAL A 58 -0.29 -6.71 26.24
C VAL A 58 -1.47 -6.39 27.14
N ASP A 59 -1.22 -5.65 28.21
CA ASP A 59 -2.26 -5.10 29.10
C ASP A 59 -2.71 -3.72 28.57
N PHE A 60 -3.62 -3.72 27.60
CA PHE A 60 -4.22 -2.49 27.11
C PHE A 60 -5.20 -1.91 28.14
N LYS A 61 -5.10 -0.62 28.42
CA LYS A 61 -6.05 0.09 29.31
C LYS A 61 -7.48 0.01 28.79
N LYS A 62 -7.65 0.03 27.47
CA LYS A 62 -8.92 -0.19 26.77
C LYS A 62 -8.69 -0.64 25.35
N SER A 63 -9.58 -1.50 24.86
CA SER A 63 -9.56 -2.02 23.49
C SER A 63 -10.95 -1.92 22.86
N TRP A 64 -10.99 -1.67 21.57
CA TRP A 64 -12.21 -1.64 20.78
C TRP A 64 -12.08 -2.58 19.58
N PHE A 65 -13.16 -3.27 19.24
CA PHE A 65 -13.27 -4.03 17.98
C PHE A 65 -14.01 -3.19 16.97
N PHE A 66 -13.31 -2.74 15.94
CA PHE A 66 -13.78 -1.76 14.96
C PHE A 66 -15.15 -2.10 14.38
N HIS A 67 -15.33 -3.33 13.89
CA HIS A 67 -16.57 -3.75 13.24
C HIS A 67 -17.79 -3.87 14.18
N GLU A 68 -17.60 -3.88 15.50
CA GLU A 68 -18.73 -3.83 16.45
C GLU A 68 -19.40 -2.46 16.52
N HIS A 69 -18.74 -1.43 16.01
CA HIS A 69 -19.21 -0.05 16.03
C HIS A 69 -19.85 0.38 14.70
N ILE A 70 -19.83 -0.47 13.68
CA ILE A 70 -20.43 -0.21 12.36
C ILE A 70 -21.74 -0.99 12.24
N GLN A 71 -22.86 -0.29 12.19
CA GLN A 71 -24.18 -0.90 12.20
C GLN A 71 -24.64 -1.31 10.79
N LYS A 72 -25.03 -2.57 10.65
CA LYS A 72 -25.73 -3.03 9.45
C LYS A 72 -27.19 -2.59 9.51
N ASN A 73 -27.75 -2.21 8.37
CA ASN A 73 -29.16 -1.80 8.23
C ASN A 73 -29.56 -0.56 9.05
N LYS A 74 -28.63 0.36 9.25
CA LYS A 74 -28.93 1.66 9.82
C LYS A 74 -29.99 2.37 8.95
N GLN A 75 -30.85 3.15 9.60
CA GLN A 75 -31.72 4.10 8.91
C GLN A 75 -30.90 5.12 8.12
N LYS A 76 -31.55 6.01 7.38
CA LYS A 76 -30.88 7.04 6.58
C LYS A 76 -29.73 7.72 7.33
N PRO A 77 -28.59 7.97 6.66
CA PRO A 77 -27.44 8.65 7.26
C PRO A 77 -27.81 10.09 7.68
N ASP A 78 -27.16 10.55 8.73
CA ASP A 78 -27.24 11.96 9.16
C ASP A 78 -26.33 12.81 8.26
N LEU A 79 -26.93 13.38 7.20
CA LEU A 79 -26.21 14.19 6.23
C LEU A 79 -25.71 15.51 6.82
N GLU A 80 -26.41 16.08 7.80
CA GLU A 80 -25.98 17.31 8.48
C GLU A 80 -24.71 17.04 9.30
N TYR A 81 -24.69 15.96 10.08
CA TYR A 81 -23.49 15.53 10.79
C TYR A 81 -22.32 15.30 9.85
N LEU A 82 -22.51 14.55 8.75
CA LEU A 82 -21.45 14.26 7.78
C LEU A 82 -20.91 15.53 7.11
N SER A 83 -21.79 16.47 6.77
CA SER A 83 -21.38 17.78 6.22
C SER A 83 -20.53 18.58 7.23
N ASN A 84 -20.93 18.58 8.51
CA ASN A 84 -20.16 19.22 9.57
C ASN A 84 -18.80 18.56 9.78
N VAL A 85 -18.70 17.24 9.64
CA VAL A 85 -17.43 16.52 9.69
C VAL A 85 -16.52 16.93 8.52
N GLU A 86 -17.04 16.98 7.29
CA GLU A 86 -16.26 17.44 6.13
C GLU A 86 -15.72 18.86 6.33
N GLU A 87 -16.52 19.78 6.81
CA GLU A 87 -16.12 21.16 7.09
C GLU A 87 -15.09 21.23 8.24
N LYS A 88 -15.37 20.58 9.37
CA LYS A 88 -14.52 20.59 10.58
C LYS A 88 -13.12 20.04 10.31
N TYR A 89 -13.02 18.94 9.53
CA TYR A 89 -11.76 18.26 9.29
C TYR A 89 -11.14 18.57 7.92
N GLY A 90 -11.82 19.35 7.07
CA GLY A 90 -11.33 19.69 5.73
C GLY A 90 -11.13 18.46 4.83
N ILE A 91 -11.96 17.43 4.98
CA ILE A 91 -11.90 16.17 4.24
C ILE A 91 -13.03 16.06 3.24
N ASN A 92 -12.91 15.12 2.30
CA ASN A 92 -13.99 14.77 1.39
C ASN A 92 -14.31 13.28 1.53
N LEU A 93 -15.45 12.96 2.11
CA LEU A 93 -15.87 11.59 2.43
C LEU A 93 -16.16 10.78 1.16
N TRP A 94 -16.78 11.40 0.14
CA TRP A 94 -17.02 10.73 -1.14
C TRP A 94 -15.71 10.36 -1.87
N LYS A 95 -14.69 11.18 -1.77
CA LYS A 95 -13.36 10.86 -2.33
C LYS A 95 -12.77 9.60 -1.69
N LEU A 96 -12.94 9.43 -0.37
CA LEU A 96 -12.52 8.23 0.33
C LEU A 96 -13.34 7.01 -0.09
N ALA A 97 -14.67 7.14 -0.11
CA ALA A 97 -15.58 6.04 -0.39
C ALA A 97 -15.52 5.53 -1.83
N ILE A 98 -15.49 6.43 -2.83
CA ILE A 98 -15.49 6.03 -4.25
C ILE A 98 -14.19 5.35 -4.63
N ASN A 99 -13.09 5.72 -3.99
CA ASN A 99 -11.80 5.08 -4.23
C ASN A 99 -11.61 3.80 -3.39
N GLU A 100 -12.54 3.49 -2.48
CA GLU A 100 -12.41 2.27 -1.68
C GLU A 100 -12.77 1.01 -2.49
N ARG A 101 -11.90 -0.01 -2.38
CA ARG A 101 -12.08 -1.29 -3.08
C ARG A 101 -13.30 -2.09 -2.63
N PHE A 102 -13.80 -1.86 -1.41
CA PHE A 102 -14.94 -2.58 -0.86
C PHE A 102 -16.28 -2.02 -1.29
N PHE A 103 -16.39 -0.76 -1.63
CA PHE A 103 -17.68 -0.09 -1.88
C PHE A 103 -18.09 -0.08 -3.34
N TYR A 104 -17.16 0.11 -4.26
CA TYR A 104 -17.51 0.45 -5.63
C TYR A 104 -16.86 -0.47 -6.67
N ARG A 105 -15.72 -0.08 -7.22
CA ARG A 105 -15.19 -0.63 -8.47
C ARG A 105 -14.76 -2.10 -8.38
N PHE A 106 -14.24 -2.52 -7.25
CA PHE A 106 -13.57 -3.82 -7.11
C PHE A 106 -14.38 -4.84 -6.31
N ASN A 107 -15.50 -4.42 -5.68
CA ASN A 107 -16.37 -5.35 -4.96
C ASN A 107 -17.23 -6.17 -5.93
N ARG A 108 -17.09 -7.49 -5.85
CA ARG A 108 -17.80 -8.45 -6.69
C ARG A 108 -18.93 -9.17 -5.96
N PHE A 109 -19.06 -8.97 -4.67
CA PHE A 109 -19.95 -9.74 -3.81
C PHE A 109 -21.19 -8.95 -3.37
N TYR A 110 -21.05 -7.65 -3.19
CA TYR A 110 -22.11 -6.80 -2.69
C TYR A 110 -22.10 -5.43 -3.37
N LYS A 111 -23.29 -4.93 -3.71
CA LYS A 111 -23.45 -3.59 -4.28
C LYS A 111 -24.03 -2.67 -3.24
N PHE A 112 -23.19 -1.83 -2.68
CA PHE A 112 -23.60 -0.82 -1.72
C PHE A 112 -24.46 0.27 -2.37
N SER A 113 -25.51 0.71 -1.68
CA SER A 113 -26.22 1.96 -1.97
C SER A 113 -25.44 3.17 -1.42
N ALA A 114 -25.77 4.37 -1.89
CA ALA A 114 -25.17 5.60 -1.37
C ALA A 114 -25.47 5.78 0.14
N ASP A 115 -26.70 5.49 0.57
CA ASP A 115 -27.09 5.62 1.98
C ASP A 115 -26.34 4.63 2.87
N GLU A 116 -26.09 3.38 2.42
CA GLU A 116 -25.28 2.42 3.17
C GLU A 116 -23.85 2.89 3.31
N ILE A 117 -23.24 3.40 2.25
CA ILE A 117 -21.86 3.94 2.30
C ILE A 117 -21.79 5.11 3.28
N LEU A 118 -22.71 6.07 3.18
CA LEU A 118 -22.71 7.23 4.06
C LEU A 118 -23.01 6.86 5.52
N SER A 119 -23.85 5.85 5.76
CA SER A 119 -24.08 5.33 7.13
C SER A 119 -22.85 4.68 7.73
N ILE A 120 -22.06 3.94 6.93
CA ILE A 120 -20.80 3.37 7.37
C ILE A 120 -19.82 4.50 7.73
N LEU A 121 -19.64 5.49 6.85
CA LEU A 121 -18.76 6.63 7.10
C LEU A 121 -19.19 7.44 8.34
N GLU A 122 -20.49 7.59 8.57
CA GLU A 122 -21.02 8.26 9.76
C GLU A 122 -20.65 7.51 11.04
N ASP A 123 -20.83 6.18 11.05
CA ASP A 123 -20.47 5.37 12.21
C ASP A 123 -18.96 5.39 12.47
N GLU A 124 -18.14 5.34 11.41
CA GLU A 124 -16.68 5.46 11.49
C GLU A 124 -16.25 6.82 12.07
N CYS A 125 -16.81 7.92 11.58
CA CYS A 125 -16.53 9.26 12.10
C CYS A 125 -16.89 9.37 13.59
N LYS A 126 -18.11 8.95 13.96
CA LYS A 126 -18.58 8.96 15.36
C LYS A 126 -17.72 8.10 16.26
N PHE A 127 -17.31 6.94 15.77
CA PHE A 127 -16.45 6.02 16.51
C PHE A 127 -15.06 6.63 16.79
N PHE A 128 -14.42 7.21 15.79
CA PHE A 128 -13.10 7.81 15.95
C PHE A 128 -13.16 9.09 16.80
N GLU A 129 -14.14 9.97 16.59
CA GLU A 129 -14.31 11.15 17.43
C GLU A 129 -14.51 10.77 18.90
N LYS A 130 -15.36 9.75 19.17
CA LYS A 130 -15.58 9.25 20.54
C LYS A 130 -14.29 8.74 21.19
N ILE A 131 -13.47 7.99 20.47
CA ILE A 131 -12.17 7.51 20.99
C ILE A 131 -11.26 8.68 21.30
N PHE A 132 -11.14 9.65 20.40
CA PHE A 132 -10.28 10.81 20.62
C PHE A 132 -10.74 11.65 21.79
N ASP A 133 -12.05 11.84 21.97
CA ASP A 133 -12.62 12.58 23.11
C ASP A 133 -12.44 11.80 24.43
N GLU A 134 -12.48 10.47 24.41
CA GLU A 134 -12.35 9.63 25.59
C GLU A 134 -10.90 9.52 26.09
N ILE A 135 -9.96 9.29 25.18
CA ILE A 135 -8.58 8.98 25.58
C ILE A 135 -7.58 10.08 25.28
N ASP A 136 -7.87 11.01 24.34
CA ASP A 136 -6.96 12.04 23.89
C ASP A 136 -5.53 11.50 23.66
N PRO A 137 -5.30 10.64 22.63
CA PRO A 137 -4.03 9.97 22.45
C PRO A 137 -2.97 10.92 21.95
N ASN A 138 -1.74 10.81 22.45
CA ASN A 138 -0.61 11.56 21.95
C ASN A 138 -0.12 11.01 20.59
N TYR A 139 -0.19 9.69 20.44
CA TYR A 139 0.32 8.97 19.29
C TYR A 139 -0.64 7.90 18.81
N ILE A 140 -0.71 7.73 17.49
CA ILE A 140 -1.33 6.57 16.83
C ILE A 140 -0.22 5.83 16.10
N ILE A 141 -0.14 4.50 16.29
CA ILE A 141 0.83 3.63 15.62
C ILE A 141 0.08 2.59 14.81
N MET A 142 0.38 2.54 13.50
CA MET A 142 -0.33 1.70 12.54
C MET A 142 0.47 1.50 11.25
N TYR A 143 -0.01 0.64 10.36
CA TYR A 143 0.47 0.64 8.97
C TYR A 143 0.13 1.95 8.25
N ASP A 144 0.88 2.26 7.17
CA ASP A 144 0.42 3.26 6.21
C ASP A 144 -0.99 2.88 5.73
N PRO A 145 -2.00 3.76 5.85
CA PRO A 145 -3.42 3.39 5.75
C PRO A 145 -3.78 2.62 4.47
N PRO A 146 -4.06 1.31 4.54
CA PRO A 146 -4.33 0.51 3.35
C PRO A 146 -5.77 0.62 2.84
N VAL A 147 -6.69 1.12 3.67
CA VAL A 147 -8.13 1.21 3.40
C VAL A 147 -8.70 2.54 3.88
N HIS A 148 -9.92 2.89 3.42
CA HIS A 148 -10.52 4.20 3.67
C HIS A 148 -10.71 4.52 5.17
N HIS A 149 -11.16 3.58 5.98
CA HIS A 149 -11.41 3.83 7.41
C HIS A 149 -10.11 4.11 8.17
N SER A 150 -9.04 3.40 7.89
CA SER A 150 -7.73 3.72 8.47
C SER A 150 -7.18 5.06 7.95
N LYS A 151 -7.47 5.41 6.69
CA LYS A 151 -7.16 6.74 6.13
C LYS A 151 -7.99 7.84 6.80
N LEU A 152 -9.27 7.59 7.04
CA LEU A 152 -10.16 8.51 7.76
C LEU A 152 -9.64 8.76 9.18
N LEU A 153 -9.26 7.72 9.93
CA LEU A 153 -8.66 7.83 11.26
C LEU A 153 -7.44 8.80 11.24
N VAL A 154 -6.54 8.65 10.28
CA VAL A 154 -5.35 9.49 10.15
C VAL A 154 -5.72 10.95 9.82
N GLU A 155 -6.67 11.18 8.92
CA GLU A 155 -7.10 12.54 8.57
C GLU A 155 -7.76 13.26 9.75
N LEU A 156 -8.62 12.57 10.52
CA LEU A 156 -9.23 13.13 11.72
C LEU A 156 -8.16 13.40 12.81
N ALA A 157 -7.24 12.46 13.03
CA ALA A 157 -6.16 12.59 14.00
C ALA A 157 -5.26 13.81 13.71
N LYS A 158 -4.95 14.05 12.42
CA LYS A 158 -4.13 15.17 11.98
C LYS A 158 -4.69 16.53 12.43
N ILE A 159 -5.99 16.74 12.27
CA ILE A 159 -6.65 18.01 12.66
C ILE A 159 -6.73 18.16 14.19
N ARG A 160 -6.83 17.03 14.91
CA ARG A 160 -6.78 16.99 16.38
C ARG A 160 -5.36 17.19 16.93
N GLY A 161 -4.34 17.30 16.09
CA GLY A 161 -2.93 17.42 16.52
C GLY A 161 -2.32 16.12 17.03
N ILE A 162 -2.99 14.98 16.84
CA ILE A 162 -2.52 13.64 17.22
C ILE A 162 -1.49 13.19 16.19
N LYS A 163 -0.29 12.82 16.64
CA LYS A 163 0.77 12.36 15.74
C LYS A 163 0.55 10.89 15.38
N THR A 164 0.49 10.61 14.09
CA THR A 164 0.38 9.23 13.57
C THR A 164 1.72 8.79 13.01
N PHE A 165 2.23 7.65 13.47
CA PHE A 165 3.44 7.02 12.96
C PHE A 165 3.11 5.72 12.23
N SER A 166 3.79 5.52 11.10
CA SER A 166 3.63 4.34 10.26
C SER A 166 4.98 3.81 9.77
N ILE A 167 4.99 2.57 9.31
CA ILE A 167 6.15 1.95 8.70
C ILE A 167 5.97 1.92 7.18
N PHE A 168 7.04 2.27 6.46
CA PHE A 168 7.05 2.37 5.00
C PHE A 168 8.19 1.54 4.43
N ALA A 169 7.89 0.66 3.47
CA ALA A 169 8.92 -0.02 2.71
C ALA A 169 9.72 0.98 1.86
N THR A 170 11.04 1.00 1.98
CA THR A 170 11.90 1.92 1.22
C THR A 170 11.98 1.60 -0.26
N ARG A 171 11.60 0.38 -0.64
CA ARG A 171 11.82 -0.20 -1.97
C ARG A 171 13.30 -0.35 -2.33
N MET A 172 14.17 -0.31 -1.32
CA MET A 172 15.61 -0.50 -1.42
C MET A 172 16.03 -1.64 -0.48
N GLY A 173 16.24 -2.82 -1.04
CA GLY A 173 16.48 -4.02 -0.25
C GLY A 173 15.32 -4.40 0.67
N SER A 174 15.65 -5.09 1.74
CA SER A 174 14.68 -5.50 2.78
C SER A 174 14.66 -4.50 3.94
N THR A 175 14.44 -3.22 3.63
CA THR A 175 14.48 -2.14 4.63
C THR A 175 13.20 -1.30 4.64
N SER A 176 12.92 -0.70 5.78
CA SER A 176 11.76 0.16 6.00
C SER A 176 12.15 1.42 6.76
N ILE A 177 11.32 2.45 6.67
CA ILE A 177 11.43 3.69 7.44
C ILE A 177 10.19 3.79 8.32
N VAL A 178 10.39 4.17 9.59
CA VAL A 178 9.31 4.57 10.49
C VAL A 178 9.26 6.09 10.52
N ASP A 179 8.13 6.67 10.15
CA ASP A 179 7.97 8.13 10.22
C ASP A 179 6.50 8.52 10.42
N SER A 180 6.30 9.80 10.77
CA SER A 180 4.99 10.43 10.79
C SER A 180 4.55 10.68 9.35
N HIS A 181 3.32 10.32 9.09
CA HIS A 181 2.53 10.56 7.88
C HIS A 181 3.29 11.23 6.72
N HIS A 182 3.70 10.44 5.71
CA HIS A 182 4.36 10.87 4.48
C HIS A 182 5.68 11.62 4.61
N MET A 183 6.57 11.12 5.48
CA MET A 183 7.97 11.54 5.46
C MET A 183 8.14 13.06 5.54
N CYS A 184 7.40 13.67 6.48
CA CYS A 184 7.56 15.09 6.82
C CYS A 184 9.05 15.40 7.04
N ASN A 185 9.56 16.36 6.29
CA ASN A 185 10.94 16.84 6.28
C ASN A 185 11.95 16.01 5.46
N PHE A 186 11.54 15.03 4.65
CA PHE A 186 12.49 14.30 3.81
C PHE A 186 13.20 15.23 2.82
N ASP A 187 12.52 16.27 2.32
CA ASP A 187 13.11 17.33 1.49
C ASP A 187 14.28 18.02 2.19
N LYS A 188 14.09 18.47 3.44
CA LYS A 188 15.15 19.12 4.24
C LYS A 188 16.33 18.18 4.53
N LEU A 189 16.05 16.91 4.79
CA LEU A 189 17.08 15.90 5.00
C LEU A 189 17.87 15.64 3.72
N TYR A 190 17.20 15.61 2.57
CA TYR A 190 17.85 15.46 1.27
C TYR A 190 18.79 16.64 0.98
N GLU A 191 18.40 17.89 1.27
CA GLU A 191 19.24 19.07 1.08
C GLU A 191 20.58 19.00 1.84
N THR A 192 20.57 18.37 3.02
CA THR A 192 21.77 18.23 3.88
C THR A 192 22.56 16.94 3.64
N SER A 193 22.02 15.99 2.90
CA SER A 193 22.66 14.69 2.60
C SER A 193 23.78 14.85 1.55
N LYS A 194 24.64 13.84 1.42
CA LYS A 194 25.79 13.87 0.51
C LYS A 194 25.79 12.65 -0.41
N GLY A 195 26.14 12.86 -1.66
CA GLY A 195 26.49 11.84 -2.65
C GLY A 195 27.93 11.98 -3.09
N SER A 196 28.56 10.89 -3.48
CA SER A 196 29.95 10.82 -3.91
C SER A 196 30.15 10.10 -5.24
N ILE A 197 29.20 9.27 -5.67
CA ILE A 197 29.28 8.49 -6.89
C ILE A 197 28.94 9.37 -8.09
N THR A 198 29.87 9.45 -9.06
CA THR A 198 29.77 10.33 -10.23
C THR A 198 29.48 9.60 -11.55
N ASN A 199 29.34 8.27 -11.51
CA ASN A 199 29.06 7.47 -12.71
C ASN A 199 27.93 6.46 -12.47
N PHE A 200 27.17 6.18 -13.52
CA PHE A 200 26.00 5.29 -13.45
C PHE A 200 26.38 3.82 -13.32
N ASP A 201 27.53 3.37 -13.84
CA ASP A 201 27.93 1.96 -13.73
C ASP A 201 28.12 1.54 -12.27
N THR A 202 28.72 2.42 -11.46
CA THR A 202 28.87 2.20 -10.01
C THR A 202 27.54 2.25 -9.29
N LEU A 203 26.67 3.21 -9.64
CA LEU A 203 25.31 3.30 -9.10
C LEU A 203 24.47 2.07 -9.40
N GLN A 204 24.53 1.57 -10.64
CA GLN A 204 23.81 0.37 -11.04
C GLN A 204 24.27 -0.87 -10.28
N LYS A 205 25.58 -1.01 -10.04
CA LYS A 205 26.11 -2.09 -9.19
C LYS A 205 25.59 -1.98 -7.76
N LYS A 206 25.61 -0.78 -7.20
CA LYS A 206 25.07 -0.48 -5.87
C LYS A 206 23.57 -0.78 -5.80
N TRP A 207 22.79 -0.37 -6.80
CA TRP A 207 21.37 -0.65 -6.90
C TRP A 207 21.05 -2.14 -7.01
N LYS A 208 21.77 -2.86 -7.88
CA LYS A 208 21.60 -4.32 -8.05
C LYS A 208 21.90 -5.09 -6.75
N SER A 209 22.84 -4.64 -5.92
CA SER A 209 23.13 -5.27 -4.63
C SER A 209 22.02 -5.02 -3.57
N ALA A 210 21.27 -3.94 -3.71
CA ALA A 210 20.15 -3.59 -2.83
C ALA A 210 18.78 -4.02 -3.40
N ASN A 211 18.74 -4.98 -4.32
CA ASN A 211 17.61 -5.24 -5.20
C ASN A 211 16.35 -5.75 -4.48
N TYR A 212 15.37 -4.87 -4.34
CA TYR A 212 14.02 -5.18 -3.85
C TYR A 212 13.16 -5.94 -4.88
N SER A 213 13.39 -5.70 -6.17
CA SER A 213 12.58 -6.29 -7.24
C SER A 213 12.67 -7.82 -7.28
N THR A 214 13.81 -8.39 -6.91
CA THR A 214 13.98 -9.84 -6.80
C THR A 214 13.10 -10.42 -5.68
N VAL A 215 13.01 -9.75 -4.53
CA VAL A 215 12.14 -10.17 -3.42
C VAL A 215 10.68 -10.17 -3.85
N VAL A 216 10.24 -9.10 -4.50
CA VAL A 216 8.86 -8.99 -5.01
C VAL A 216 8.58 -10.04 -6.08
N LYS A 217 9.51 -10.26 -7.01
CA LYS A 217 9.38 -11.27 -8.08
C LYS A 217 9.20 -12.67 -7.48
N ASN A 218 10.04 -13.05 -6.54
CA ASN A 218 9.95 -14.36 -5.87
C ASN A 218 8.59 -14.55 -5.16
N ILE A 219 8.08 -13.51 -4.47
CA ILE A 219 6.77 -13.58 -3.81
C ILE A 219 5.63 -13.72 -4.82
N ILE A 220 5.70 -13.01 -5.95
CA ILE A 220 4.71 -13.10 -7.02
C ILE A 220 4.73 -14.49 -7.64
N GLU A 221 5.90 -15.02 -7.99
CA GLU A 221 6.08 -16.34 -8.56
C GLU A 221 5.55 -17.44 -7.62
N THR A 222 5.87 -17.37 -6.33
CA THR A 222 5.36 -18.31 -5.32
C THR A 222 3.82 -18.29 -5.22
N ARG A 223 3.19 -17.13 -5.40
CA ARG A 223 1.73 -16.99 -5.38
C ARG A 223 1.05 -17.41 -6.70
N GLU A 224 1.77 -17.39 -7.81
CA GLU A 224 1.23 -17.84 -9.11
C GLU A 224 1.28 -19.35 -9.28
N ASP A 225 2.23 -20.03 -8.64
CA ASP A 225 2.57 -21.46 -8.84
C ASP A 225 1.98 -22.37 -7.76
N ASP A 226 0.78 -22.01 -7.26
CA ASP A 226 0.03 -22.86 -6.33
C ASP A 226 -0.27 -24.22 -6.92
N GLY A 227 0.39 -25.25 -6.43
CA GLY A 227 0.17 -26.64 -6.84
C GLY A 227 -1.31 -27.06 -6.66
N LEU A 228 -1.83 -27.91 -7.54
CA LEU A 228 -3.22 -28.39 -7.46
C LEU A 228 -3.56 -28.96 -6.08
N LEU A 229 -2.62 -29.67 -5.44
CA LEU A 229 -2.80 -30.26 -4.10
C LEU A 229 -3.03 -29.18 -3.04
N GLU A 230 -2.28 -28.07 -3.08
CA GLU A 230 -2.44 -26.96 -2.14
C GLU A 230 -3.78 -26.23 -2.34
N GLN A 231 -4.21 -26.06 -3.59
CA GLN A 231 -5.52 -25.50 -3.89
C GLN A 231 -6.67 -26.37 -3.38
N PHE A 232 -6.54 -27.70 -3.47
CA PHE A 232 -7.52 -28.65 -2.92
C PHE A 232 -7.53 -28.63 -1.40
N SER A 233 -6.37 -28.58 -0.74
CA SER A 233 -6.26 -28.44 0.71
C SER A 233 -6.94 -27.16 1.21
N THR A 234 -6.59 -26.02 0.62
CA THR A 234 -7.19 -24.72 0.98
C THR A 234 -8.71 -24.71 0.77
N LEU A 235 -9.21 -25.32 -0.33
CA LEU A 235 -10.65 -25.42 -0.56
C LEU A 235 -11.34 -26.33 0.45
N LYS A 236 -10.72 -27.46 0.80
CA LYS A 236 -11.22 -28.38 1.83
C LYS A 236 -11.32 -27.66 3.17
N ASP A 237 -10.28 -26.96 3.58
CA ASP A 237 -10.24 -26.23 4.84
C ASP A 237 -11.28 -25.09 4.85
N PHE A 238 -11.42 -24.34 3.76
CA PHE A 238 -12.48 -23.34 3.60
C PHE A 238 -13.89 -23.92 3.73
N LEU A 239 -14.13 -25.12 3.17
CA LEU A 239 -15.44 -25.75 3.24
C LEU A 239 -15.71 -26.41 4.59
N SER A 240 -14.69 -26.99 5.24
CA SER A 240 -14.80 -27.67 6.54
C SER A 240 -14.93 -26.69 7.70
N GLU A 241 -14.34 -25.48 7.59
CA GLU A 241 -14.43 -24.45 8.61
C GLU A 241 -15.88 -24.04 8.91
N SER A 242 -16.17 -23.70 10.17
CA SER A 242 -17.47 -23.15 10.56
C SER A 242 -17.81 -21.90 9.73
N SER A 243 -19.08 -21.66 9.49
CA SER A 243 -19.52 -20.43 8.80
C SER A 243 -19.21 -19.23 9.68
N SER A 244 -18.50 -18.25 9.10
CA SER A 244 -18.24 -16.98 9.76
C SER A 244 -19.48 -16.09 9.74
N THR A 245 -19.69 -15.31 10.78
CA THR A 245 -20.72 -14.27 10.85
C THR A 245 -20.30 -12.97 10.16
N ASN A 246 -19.05 -12.85 9.73
CA ASN A 246 -18.51 -11.65 9.06
C ASN A 246 -19.41 -11.10 7.94
N LYS A 247 -20.01 -11.98 7.13
CA LYS A 247 -20.95 -11.58 6.06
C LYS A 247 -22.14 -10.76 6.56
N ASP A 248 -22.41 -10.79 7.86
CA ASP A 248 -23.53 -10.10 8.50
C ASP A 248 -23.08 -8.94 9.39
N THR A 249 -21.85 -8.94 9.85
CA THR A 249 -21.28 -7.99 10.84
C THR A 249 -20.23 -7.06 10.26
N HIS A 250 -19.49 -7.50 9.25
CA HIS A 250 -18.37 -6.74 8.66
C HIS A 250 -18.70 -6.34 7.22
N TYR A 251 -18.89 -5.05 6.95
CA TYR A 251 -19.23 -4.57 5.60
C TYR A 251 -18.22 -4.98 4.53
N THR A 252 -16.96 -5.18 4.89
CA THR A 252 -15.92 -5.69 3.97
C THR A 252 -16.16 -7.13 3.50
N TYR A 253 -17.02 -7.87 4.19
CA TYR A 253 -17.40 -9.26 3.89
C TYR A 253 -18.84 -9.43 3.39
N TYR A 254 -19.62 -8.36 3.25
CA TYR A 254 -21.01 -8.47 2.80
C TYR A 254 -21.13 -9.23 1.47
N GLY A 255 -22.13 -10.10 1.38
CA GLY A 255 -22.39 -10.94 0.20
C GLY A 255 -21.47 -12.17 0.02
N ARG A 256 -20.46 -12.36 0.90
CA ARG A 256 -19.49 -13.47 0.80
C ARG A 256 -20.01 -14.74 1.49
N SER A 257 -21.05 -15.39 0.92
CA SER A 257 -21.38 -16.75 1.33
C SER A 257 -20.36 -17.75 0.75
N LYS A 258 -20.23 -18.94 1.36
CA LYS A 258 -19.32 -19.99 0.84
C LYS A 258 -19.59 -20.31 -0.63
N SER A 259 -20.85 -20.46 -1.02
CA SER A 259 -21.24 -20.73 -2.41
C SER A 259 -20.90 -19.59 -3.36
N THR A 260 -21.10 -18.35 -2.95
CA THR A 260 -20.75 -17.16 -3.75
C THR A 260 -19.23 -17.07 -3.96
N VAL A 261 -18.44 -17.31 -2.92
CA VAL A 261 -16.97 -17.29 -2.99
C VAL A 261 -16.45 -18.39 -3.92
N VAL A 262 -16.96 -19.62 -3.81
CA VAL A 262 -16.55 -20.72 -4.70
C VAL A 262 -16.89 -20.40 -6.16
N LYS A 263 -18.14 -19.93 -6.43
CA LYS A 263 -18.57 -19.54 -7.78
C LYS A 263 -17.70 -18.41 -8.36
N ASP A 264 -17.41 -17.38 -7.55
CA ASP A 264 -16.56 -16.28 -7.99
C ASP A 264 -15.14 -16.75 -8.28
N THR A 265 -14.57 -17.61 -7.43
CA THR A 265 -13.24 -18.19 -7.64
C THR A 265 -13.14 -18.97 -8.95
N MET A 266 -14.16 -19.77 -9.28
CA MET A 266 -14.20 -20.50 -10.57
C MET A 266 -14.27 -19.52 -11.76
N ASN A 267 -15.16 -18.52 -11.69
CA ASN A 267 -15.29 -17.51 -12.72
C ASN A 267 -14.00 -16.70 -12.89
N PHE A 268 -13.33 -16.38 -11.77
CA PHE A 268 -12.05 -15.69 -11.77
C PHE A 268 -10.97 -16.49 -12.53
N LYS A 269 -10.85 -17.79 -12.27
CA LYS A 269 -9.88 -18.66 -12.97
C LYS A 269 -10.12 -18.70 -14.48
N ILE A 270 -11.38 -18.83 -14.91
CA ILE A 270 -11.75 -18.81 -16.32
C ILE A 270 -11.38 -17.47 -16.97
N LYS A 271 -11.77 -16.36 -16.35
CA LYS A 271 -11.44 -15.02 -16.84
C LYS A 271 -9.94 -14.76 -16.86
N LYS A 272 -9.20 -15.17 -15.83
CA LYS A 272 -7.74 -15.04 -15.75
C LYS A 272 -7.08 -15.75 -16.94
N LYS A 273 -7.49 -16.99 -17.24
CA LYS A 273 -6.98 -17.76 -18.39
C LYS A 273 -7.28 -17.09 -19.73
N SER A 274 -8.53 -16.65 -19.93
CA SER A 274 -8.93 -15.94 -21.16
C SER A 274 -8.13 -14.65 -21.37
N ARG A 275 -7.95 -13.85 -20.33
CA ARG A 275 -7.18 -12.60 -20.34
C ARG A 275 -5.70 -12.87 -20.62
N LYS A 276 -5.12 -13.90 -19.99
CA LYS A 276 -3.74 -14.31 -20.24
C LYS A 276 -3.53 -14.68 -21.71
N ASN A 277 -4.43 -15.49 -22.29
CA ASN A 277 -4.36 -15.86 -23.70
C ASN A 277 -4.43 -14.62 -24.62
N PHE A 278 -5.26 -13.64 -24.27
CA PHE A 278 -5.33 -12.38 -25.03
C PHE A 278 -3.99 -11.62 -24.96
N ILE A 279 -3.41 -11.49 -23.76
CA ILE A 279 -2.11 -10.85 -23.52
C ILE A 279 -1.03 -11.55 -24.35
N ASP A 280 -0.91 -12.87 -24.24
CA ASP A 280 0.12 -13.67 -24.92
C ASP A 280 0.05 -13.54 -26.45
N LYS A 281 -1.14 -13.27 -27.00
CA LYS A 281 -1.39 -13.14 -28.44
C LYS A 281 -1.22 -11.72 -28.99
N ASN A 282 -1.57 -10.70 -28.21
CA ASN A 282 -1.75 -9.34 -28.73
C ASN A 282 -0.74 -8.32 -28.21
N LEU A 283 -0.01 -8.61 -27.12
CA LEU A 283 0.96 -7.67 -26.57
C LEU A 283 2.36 -7.90 -27.14
N GLU A 284 3.11 -6.80 -27.29
CA GLU A 284 4.43 -6.81 -27.91
C GLU A 284 5.48 -7.46 -27.01
N LYS A 285 6.06 -8.58 -27.47
CA LYS A 285 7.09 -9.35 -26.77
C LYS A 285 8.52 -8.93 -27.09
N ASN A 286 8.72 -8.31 -28.26
CA ASN A 286 10.01 -7.89 -28.76
C ASN A 286 9.96 -6.41 -29.19
N PRO A 287 9.76 -5.47 -28.21
CA PRO A 287 9.60 -4.07 -28.55
C PRO A 287 10.88 -3.51 -29.20
N VAL A 288 10.68 -2.60 -30.15
CA VAL A 288 11.80 -1.92 -30.83
C VAL A 288 12.41 -0.89 -29.88
N LEU A 289 13.56 -1.20 -29.28
CA LEU A 289 14.18 -0.37 -28.25
C LEU A 289 15.13 0.74 -28.81
N ASN A 290 15.53 0.67 -30.08
CA ASN A 290 16.40 1.66 -30.73
C ASN A 290 15.65 2.88 -31.30
N THR A 291 14.42 3.12 -30.86
CA THR A 291 13.59 4.26 -31.22
C THR A 291 13.38 5.19 -30.02
N LYS A 292 12.94 6.43 -30.29
CA LYS A 292 12.59 7.36 -29.22
C LYS A 292 11.26 6.94 -28.59
N PHE A 293 11.27 6.57 -27.32
CA PHE A 293 10.05 6.26 -26.58
C PHE A 293 10.07 6.77 -25.13
N ILE A 294 8.87 6.99 -24.63
CA ILE A 294 8.58 7.28 -23.22
C ILE A 294 7.94 6.02 -22.64
N TYR A 295 8.35 5.64 -21.45
CA TYR A 295 7.82 4.46 -20.77
C TYR A 295 6.76 4.84 -19.74
N PHE A 296 5.57 4.26 -19.82
CA PHE A 296 4.52 4.36 -18.81
C PHE A 296 4.37 3.01 -18.08
N SER A 297 4.70 2.99 -16.81
CA SER A 297 4.50 1.83 -15.95
C SER A 297 3.12 1.88 -15.32
N LEU A 298 2.22 0.95 -15.69
CA LEU A 298 0.93 0.80 -15.05
C LEU A 298 1.12 0.32 -13.59
N SER A 299 0.25 0.79 -12.71
CA SER A 299 0.21 0.39 -11.30
C SER A 299 -0.90 -0.63 -11.07
N ASP A 300 -0.84 -1.37 -9.97
CA ASP A 300 -1.98 -2.16 -9.54
C ASP A 300 -3.07 -1.24 -8.97
N GLU A 301 -4.22 -1.22 -9.65
CA GLU A 301 -5.31 -0.27 -9.35
C GLU A 301 -5.98 -0.49 -7.98
N GLU A 302 -5.81 -1.68 -7.40
CA GLU A 302 -6.38 -2.03 -6.10
C GLU A 302 -5.46 -1.66 -4.93
N GLU A 303 -4.26 -1.17 -5.21
CA GLU A 303 -3.33 -0.75 -4.16
C GLU A 303 -3.64 0.66 -3.65
N MET A 304 -3.36 0.88 -2.36
CA MET A 304 -3.50 2.18 -1.73
C MET A 304 -2.70 3.28 -2.44
N SER A 305 -1.56 2.93 -3.04
CA SER A 305 -0.73 3.85 -3.83
C SER A 305 -1.50 4.53 -4.96
N VAL A 306 -2.50 3.84 -5.51
CA VAL A 306 -3.41 4.39 -6.52
C VAL A 306 -4.65 4.98 -5.87
N LEU A 307 -5.31 4.24 -4.97
CA LEU A 307 -6.62 4.59 -4.43
C LEU A 307 -6.58 5.84 -3.51
N HIS A 308 -5.55 5.94 -2.66
CA HIS A 308 -5.46 7.01 -1.65
C HIS A 308 -4.51 8.13 -2.01
N TYR A 309 -3.46 7.84 -2.79
CA TYR A 309 -2.41 8.82 -3.10
C TYR A 309 -2.50 9.43 -4.50
N THR A 310 -3.24 8.79 -5.41
CA THR A 310 -3.56 9.33 -6.73
C THR A 310 -5.06 9.23 -7.04
N PRO A 311 -5.94 9.72 -6.16
CA PRO A 311 -7.37 9.43 -6.16
C PRO A 311 -8.11 9.84 -7.43
N PHE A 312 -7.62 10.85 -8.14
CA PHE A 312 -8.20 11.33 -9.40
C PHE A 312 -7.64 10.64 -10.65
N TYR A 313 -6.64 9.75 -10.48
CA TYR A 313 -5.98 9.02 -11.57
C TYR A 313 -6.18 7.51 -11.48
N THR A 314 -7.19 7.05 -10.73
CA THR A 314 -7.51 5.63 -10.54
C THR A 314 -7.91 4.93 -11.84
N ASN A 315 -8.47 5.66 -12.82
CA ASN A 315 -8.65 5.18 -14.18
C ASN A 315 -7.35 5.36 -14.98
N GLN A 316 -6.48 4.36 -14.95
CA GLN A 316 -5.18 4.46 -15.60
C GLN A 316 -5.26 4.42 -17.14
N ILE A 317 -6.31 3.81 -17.71
CA ILE A 317 -6.53 3.84 -19.17
C ILE A 317 -6.68 5.28 -19.67
N GLU A 318 -7.49 6.08 -18.96
CA GLU A 318 -7.65 7.48 -19.29
C GLU A 318 -6.38 8.30 -19.02
N THR A 319 -5.66 7.96 -17.95
CA THR A 319 -4.36 8.59 -17.66
C THR A 319 -3.35 8.32 -18.79
N VAL A 320 -3.28 7.09 -19.31
CA VAL A 320 -2.45 6.77 -20.50
C VAL A 320 -2.89 7.59 -21.71
N ARG A 321 -4.20 7.77 -21.95
CA ARG A 321 -4.71 8.64 -23.02
C ARG A 321 -4.27 10.09 -22.87
N HIS A 322 -4.26 10.62 -21.66
CA HIS A 322 -3.74 11.98 -21.39
C HIS A 322 -2.26 12.08 -21.69
N VAL A 323 -1.46 11.10 -21.29
CA VAL A 323 -0.03 11.06 -21.59
C VAL A 323 0.19 10.92 -23.11
N ALA A 324 -0.51 10.00 -23.77
CA ALA A 324 -0.40 9.78 -25.23
C ALA A 324 -0.70 11.04 -26.07
N LYS A 325 -1.66 11.86 -25.62
CA LYS A 325 -1.96 13.17 -26.21
C LYS A 325 -0.86 14.22 -25.97
N SER A 326 0.00 14.00 -24.98
CA SER A 326 0.94 15.00 -24.47
C SER A 326 2.39 14.76 -24.90
N ILE A 327 2.72 13.58 -25.44
CA ILE A 327 4.08 13.26 -25.87
C ILE A 327 4.41 13.98 -27.20
N PRO A 328 5.68 14.39 -27.43
CA PRO A 328 6.09 15.03 -28.64
C PRO A 328 5.98 14.10 -29.86
N ILE A 329 5.77 14.69 -31.05
CA ILE A 329 5.82 13.96 -32.32
C ILE A 329 7.20 13.31 -32.47
N GLY A 330 7.23 12.05 -32.92
CA GLY A 330 8.45 11.26 -33.06
C GLY A 330 8.75 10.38 -31.87
N TYR A 331 7.95 10.45 -30.76
CA TYR A 331 8.00 9.52 -29.67
C TYR A 331 6.85 8.52 -29.74
N LYS A 332 7.10 7.29 -29.26
CA LYS A 332 6.08 6.30 -28.92
C LYS A 332 5.91 6.27 -27.41
N LEU A 333 4.71 5.91 -26.95
CA LEU A 333 4.43 5.64 -25.55
C LEU A 333 4.42 4.13 -25.34
N TYR A 334 5.42 3.60 -24.66
CA TYR A 334 5.50 2.20 -24.30
C TYR A 334 4.82 2.01 -22.95
N VAL A 335 3.78 1.18 -22.91
CA VAL A 335 2.97 0.94 -21.73
C VAL A 335 3.13 -0.52 -21.29
N LYS A 336 3.45 -0.75 -20.03
CA LYS A 336 3.64 -2.10 -19.50
C LYS A 336 2.81 -2.30 -18.23
N GLU A 337 2.22 -3.50 -18.13
CA GLU A 337 1.41 -3.90 -16.97
C GLU A 337 2.26 -4.13 -15.73
N HIS A 338 1.66 -3.85 -14.57
CA HIS A 338 2.28 -4.14 -13.27
C HIS A 338 2.49 -5.66 -13.07
N PRO A 339 3.67 -6.11 -12.63
CA PRO A 339 3.96 -7.55 -12.47
C PRO A 339 2.93 -8.28 -11.58
N GLY A 340 2.50 -7.67 -10.49
CA GLY A 340 1.51 -8.25 -9.57
C GLY A 340 0.10 -8.39 -10.14
N ARG A 341 -0.20 -7.80 -11.30
CA ARG A 341 -1.54 -7.84 -11.87
C ARG A 341 -1.95 -9.24 -12.34
N GLY A 342 -0.98 -10.09 -12.67
CA GLY A 342 -1.22 -11.51 -13.00
C GLY A 342 -1.86 -12.26 -11.84
N VAL A 343 -1.41 -12.06 -10.62
CA VAL A 343 -2.00 -12.67 -9.40
C VAL A 343 -3.45 -12.22 -9.23
N ARG A 344 -3.77 -10.96 -9.52
CA ARG A 344 -5.12 -10.37 -9.42
C ARG A 344 -6.01 -10.60 -10.66
N GLY A 345 -5.57 -11.44 -11.61
CA GLY A 345 -6.39 -11.93 -12.74
C GLY A 345 -6.42 -11.01 -13.96
N TRP A 346 -5.42 -10.14 -14.14
CA TRP A 346 -5.25 -9.21 -15.25
C TRP A 346 -6.39 -8.15 -15.36
N ARG A 347 -6.20 -7.13 -16.19
CA ARG A 347 -7.28 -6.19 -16.58
C ARG A 347 -8.25 -6.89 -17.52
N THR A 348 -9.36 -6.24 -17.79
CA THR A 348 -10.31 -6.75 -18.78
C THR A 348 -9.70 -6.72 -20.18
N ILE A 349 -10.20 -7.54 -21.08
CA ILE A 349 -9.77 -7.54 -22.50
C ILE A 349 -10.06 -6.19 -23.12
N GLU A 350 -11.20 -5.59 -22.77
CA GLU A 350 -11.65 -4.28 -23.23
C GLU A 350 -10.67 -3.17 -22.81
N ASP A 351 -10.10 -3.24 -21.59
CA ASP A 351 -9.08 -2.30 -21.13
C ASP A 351 -7.81 -2.40 -21.97
N TYR A 352 -7.32 -3.64 -22.21
CA TYR A 352 -6.14 -3.83 -23.06
C TYR A 352 -6.38 -3.40 -24.51
N GLN A 353 -7.55 -3.72 -25.06
CA GLN A 353 -7.90 -3.29 -26.42
C GLN A 353 -7.94 -1.76 -26.52
N SER A 354 -8.52 -1.10 -25.51
CA SER A 354 -8.57 0.37 -25.45
C SER A 354 -7.18 1.03 -25.42
N LEU A 355 -6.15 0.34 -24.90
CA LEU A 355 -4.78 0.82 -24.94
C LEU A 355 -4.12 0.55 -26.30
N ILE A 356 -4.35 -0.64 -26.88
CA ILE A 356 -3.82 -1.03 -28.18
C ILE A 356 -4.34 -0.10 -29.28
N ASP A 357 -5.59 0.35 -29.19
CA ASP A 357 -6.24 1.22 -30.17
C ASP A 357 -5.69 2.67 -30.19
N ILE A 358 -4.83 3.04 -29.23
CA ILE A 358 -4.21 4.39 -29.21
C ILE A 358 -3.02 4.40 -30.18
N PRO A 359 -3.02 5.22 -31.26
CA PRO A 359 -2.10 5.07 -32.39
C PRO A 359 -0.61 5.20 -32.07
N ASN A 360 -0.26 5.96 -31.01
CA ASN A 360 1.12 6.19 -30.59
C ASN A 360 1.51 5.39 -29.34
N VAL A 361 0.66 4.45 -28.90
CA VAL A 361 0.91 3.52 -27.79
C VAL A 361 1.40 2.17 -28.31
N VAL A 362 2.36 1.58 -27.62
CA VAL A 362 2.80 0.20 -27.78
C VAL A 362 2.62 -0.49 -26.44
N LEU A 363 1.71 -1.45 -26.38
CA LEU A 363 1.44 -2.19 -25.16
C LEU A 363 2.38 -3.40 -25.05
N ILE A 364 3.30 -3.33 -24.09
CA ILE A 364 4.40 -4.28 -23.92
C ILE A 364 3.94 -5.48 -23.08
N HIS A 365 4.34 -6.67 -23.55
CA HIS A 365 4.06 -7.93 -22.85
C HIS A 365 4.74 -7.95 -21.46
N PRO A 366 4.07 -8.47 -20.42
CA PRO A 366 4.64 -8.54 -19.07
C PRO A 366 5.99 -9.26 -18.94
N SER A 367 6.30 -10.20 -19.85
CA SER A 367 7.57 -10.95 -19.87
C SER A 367 8.79 -10.12 -20.31
N VAL A 368 8.60 -8.93 -20.88
CA VAL A 368 9.74 -8.07 -21.25
C VAL A 368 10.39 -7.56 -19.96
N GLU A 369 11.71 -7.73 -19.86
CA GLU A 369 12.43 -7.30 -18.65
C GLU A 369 12.41 -5.78 -18.51
N PRO A 370 12.08 -5.24 -17.33
CA PRO A 370 12.05 -3.78 -17.12
C PRO A 370 13.39 -3.09 -17.35
N LEU A 371 14.50 -3.81 -17.14
CA LEU A 371 15.83 -3.31 -17.29
C LEU A 371 16.11 -2.84 -18.72
N ASP A 372 15.74 -3.65 -19.71
CA ASP A 372 15.93 -3.31 -21.13
C ASP A 372 15.18 -2.03 -21.51
N ILE A 373 14.03 -1.81 -20.86
CA ILE A 373 13.21 -0.61 -21.06
C ILE A 373 13.90 0.61 -20.42
N TYR A 374 14.39 0.49 -19.18
CA TYR A 374 15.04 1.61 -18.48
C TYR A 374 16.31 2.07 -19.18
N GLU A 375 17.11 1.14 -19.71
CA GLU A 375 18.35 1.50 -20.44
C GLU A 375 18.07 2.30 -21.70
N ASN A 376 16.94 2.09 -22.37
CA ASN A 376 16.66 2.63 -23.69
C ASN A 376 15.60 3.75 -23.72
N CYS A 377 14.72 3.87 -22.70
CA CYS A 377 13.70 4.92 -22.67
C CYS A 377 14.32 6.33 -22.52
N SER A 378 13.57 7.35 -22.93
CA SER A 378 13.95 8.76 -22.74
C SER A 378 13.40 9.35 -21.45
N LEU A 379 12.30 8.81 -20.92
CA LEU A 379 11.55 9.31 -19.77
C LEU A 379 10.69 8.18 -19.22
N VAL A 380 10.57 8.09 -17.89
CA VAL A 380 9.63 7.17 -17.23
C VAL A 380 8.48 7.95 -16.64
N ILE A 381 7.26 7.44 -16.82
CA ILE A 381 6.05 8.00 -16.22
C ILE A 381 5.34 6.90 -15.42
N SER A 382 4.91 7.20 -14.22
CA SER A 382 4.09 6.32 -13.41
C SER A 382 3.13 7.11 -12.52
N LEU A 383 2.11 6.48 -11.98
CA LEU A 383 1.25 7.15 -10.99
C LEU A 383 2.04 7.44 -9.72
N ARG A 384 2.48 6.39 -9.04
CA ARG A 384 3.28 6.41 -7.80
C ARG A 384 4.12 5.14 -7.69
N GLY A 385 4.56 4.61 -8.85
CA GLY A 385 5.34 3.38 -8.91
C GLY A 385 6.82 3.61 -8.63
N THR A 386 7.55 2.54 -8.30
CA THR A 386 9.01 2.56 -8.09
C THR A 386 9.81 2.65 -9.39
N SER A 387 9.17 2.45 -10.54
CA SER A 387 9.82 2.47 -11.85
C SER A 387 10.57 3.77 -12.16
N GLY A 388 10.11 4.92 -11.61
CA GLY A 388 10.81 6.19 -11.73
C GLY A 388 12.12 6.21 -10.92
N LEU A 389 12.16 5.58 -9.75
CA LEU A 389 13.38 5.41 -8.98
C LEU A 389 14.34 4.44 -9.67
N ASP A 390 13.84 3.28 -10.13
CA ASP A 390 14.65 2.32 -10.87
C ASP A 390 15.35 2.99 -12.06
N ALA A 391 14.58 3.76 -12.84
CA ALA A 391 15.08 4.47 -14.03
C ALA A 391 16.13 5.55 -13.69
N ALA A 392 16.07 6.17 -12.52
CA ALA A 392 17.06 7.16 -12.07
C ALA A 392 18.47 6.57 -12.02
N PHE A 393 18.63 5.29 -11.64
CA PHE A 393 19.92 4.59 -11.66
C PHE A 393 20.45 4.34 -13.08
N TYR A 394 19.62 4.52 -14.11
CA TYR A 394 19.98 4.45 -15.53
C TYR A 394 20.02 5.83 -16.18
N GLY A 395 20.05 6.89 -15.38
CA GLY A 395 20.16 8.26 -15.88
C GLY A 395 18.90 8.78 -16.56
N LYS A 396 17.71 8.22 -16.22
CA LYS A 396 16.45 8.63 -16.84
C LYS A 396 15.63 9.50 -15.88
N PRO A 397 15.13 10.66 -16.32
CA PRO A 397 14.19 11.46 -15.55
C PRO A 397 12.84 10.76 -15.43
N SER A 398 12.01 11.22 -14.51
CA SER A 398 10.68 10.65 -14.35
C SER A 398 9.58 11.68 -14.04
N ILE A 399 8.34 11.32 -14.36
CA ILE A 399 7.13 12.05 -14.01
C ILE A 399 6.23 11.15 -13.16
N VAL A 400 5.73 11.70 -12.05
CA VAL A 400 4.79 11.02 -11.15
C VAL A 400 3.51 11.83 -11.00
N PHE A 401 2.39 11.15 -10.76
CA PHE A 401 1.08 11.78 -10.53
C PHE A 401 0.75 11.94 -9.05
N GLY A 402 1.44 11.26 -8.18
CA GLY A 402 1.34 11.36 -6.73
C GLY A 402 2.70 11.46 -6.07
N GLU A 403 2.72 12.07 -4.91
CA GLU A 403 3.96 12.22 -4.14
C GLU A 403 4.49 10.88 -3.64
N ILE A 404 5.78 10.68 -3.77
CA ILE A 404 6.50 9.47 -3.36
C ILE A 404 7.87 9.86 -2.81
N LEU A 405 8.51 8.98 -2.04
CA LEU A 405 9.78 9.22 -1.37
C LEU A 405 10.86 9.87 -2.27
N TYR A 406 10.97 9.39 -3.50
CA TYR A 406 11.96 9.90 -4.45
C TYR A 406 11.53 11.18 -5.22
N SER A 407 10.36 11.76 -4.89
CA SER A 407 9.92 13.05 -5.47
C SER A 407 10.83 14.22 -5.09
N VAL A 408 11.71 14.06 -4.10
CA VAL A 408 12.73 15.04 -3.72
C VAL A 408 13.85 15.18 -4.76
N LEU A 409 13.98 14.23 -5.68
CA LEU A 409 15.02 14.26 -6.71
C LEU A 409 14.74 15.35 -7.75
N PRO A 410 15.74 16.15 -8.16
CA PRO A 410 15.52 17.33 -9.02
C PRO A 410 15.09 17.01 -10.45
N PHE A 411 15.16 15.76 -10.86
CA PHE A 411 14.75 15.25 -12.17
C PHE A 411 13.46 14.40 -12.10
N VAL A 412 12.77 14.43 -10.97
CA VAL A 412 11.45 13.83 -10.78
C VAL A 412 10.40 14.93 -10.73
N PHE A 413 9.48 14.91 -11.65
CA PHE A 413 8.47 15.94 -11.84
C PHE A 413 7.09 15.42 -11.40
N LYS A 414 6.36 16.21 -10.60
CA LYS A 414 5.00 15.88 -10.19
C LYS A 414 3.98 16.57 -11.08
N VAL A 415 2.97 15.82 -11.54
CA VAL A 415 1.85 16.38 -12.30
C VAL A 415 0.89 17.07 -11.33
N GLU A 416 0.80 18.37 -11.41
CA GLU A 416 -0.16 19.16 -10.65
C GLU A 416 -1.38 19.56 -11.48
N ASN A 417 -1.18 19.70 -12.80
CA ASN A 417 -2.22 20.10 -13.73
C ASN A 417 -2.04 19.39 -15.09
N LEU A 418 -3.05 18.63 -15.49
CA LEU A 418 -3.04 17.89 -16.76
C LEU A 418 -2.91 18.80 -17.99
N THR A 419 -3.39 20.03 -17.96
CA THR A 419 -3.24 20.96 -19.09
C THR A 419 -1.79 21.37 -19.34
N LYS A 420 -0.93 21.26 -18.32
CA LYS A 420 0.52 21.53 -18.41
C LYS A 420 1.36 20.28 -18.68
N LEU A 421 0.74 19.12 -18.84
CA LEU A 421 1.45 17.86 -19.03
C LEU A 421 2.35 17.86 -20.28
N PRO A 422 1.97 18.44 -21.46
CA PRO A 422 2.87 18.53 -22.61
C PRO A 422 4.15 19.32 -22.31
N GLN A 423 4.04 20.45 -21.60
CA GLN A 423 5.20 21.27 -21.22
C GLN A 423 6.07 20.51 -20.21
N LEU A 424 5.47 19.84 -19.24
CA LEU A 424 6.17 19.06 -18.22
C LEU A 424 6.98 17.91 -18.87
N ILE A 425 6.39 17.19 -19.81
CA ILE A 425 7.06 16.13 -20.57
C ILE A 425 8.25 16.72 -21.35
N ASN A 426 8.07 17.84 -22.03
CA ASN A 426 9.14 18.50 -22.78
C ASN A 426 10.29 18.97 -21.87
N THR A 427 9.98 19.45 -20.67
CA THR A 427 10.98 19.81 -19.64
C THR A 427 11.73 18.58 -19.16
N ALA A 428 11.01 17.52 -18.79
CA ALA A 428 11.60 16.28 -18.32
C ALA A 428 12.54 15.63 -19.35
N LEU A 429 12.13 15.61 -20.64
CA LEU A 429 12.94 15.08 -21.74
C LEU A 429 14.26 15.85 -21.98
N LYS A 430 14.37 17.10 -21.53
CA LYS A 430 15.56 17.94 -21.62
C LYS A 430 16.42 17.92 -20.35
N THR A 431 15.91 17.31 -19.28
CA THR A 431 16.58 17.30 -17.97
C THR A 431 17.60 16.17 -17.91
N ASN A 432 18.82 16.51 -17.53
CA ASN A 432 19.87 15.54 -17.28
C ASN A 432 19.80 15.04 -15.84
N VAL A 433 19.94 13.75 -15.65
CA VAL A 433 20.04 13.12 -14.32
C VAL A 433 21.50 13.17 -13.88
N ASN A 434 21.73 13.74 -12.68
CA ASN A 434 23.05 13.76 -12.08
C ASN A 434 23.22 12.50 -11.17
N PRO A 435 24.20 11.63 -11.41
CA PRO A 435 24.42 10.45 -10.58
C PRO A 435 24.70 10.78 -9.11
N ILE A 436 25.29 11.94 -8.80
CA ILE A 436 25.53 12.39 -7.42
C ILE A 436 24.20 12.56 -6.66
N ASP A 437 23.15 13.08 -7.31
CA ASP A 437 21.85 13.26 -6.68
C ASP A 437 21.17 11.91 -6.40
N VAL A 438 21.34 10.94 -7.29
CA VAL A 438 20.85 9.57 -7.09
C VAL A 438 21.57 8.90 -5.91
N ASP A 439 22.90 9.03 -5.83
CA ASP A 439 23.69 8.48 -4.72
C ASP A 439 23.36 9.17 -3.39
N ARG A 440 23.17 10.48 -3.40
CA ARG A 440 22.72 11.26 -2.23
C ARG A 440 21.40 10.72 -1.67
N PHE A 441 20.44 10.51 -2.54
CA PHE A 441 19.14 9.93 -2.16
C PHE A 441 19.29 8.53 -1.60
N PHE A 442 20.08 7.66 -2.27
CA PHE A 442 20.33 6.30 -1.82
C PHE A 442 20.94 6.27 -0.42
N ASN A 443 21.97 7.11 -0.17
CA ASN A 443 22.64 7.20 1.12
C ASN A 443 21.68 7.68 2.21
N LEU A 444 20.88 8.71 1.93
CA LEU A 444 19.89 9.22 2.87
C LEU A 444 18.87 8.15 3.26
N VAL A 445 18.29 7.46 2.28
CA VAL A 445 17.31 6.39 2.56
C VAL A 445 17.94 5.26 3.36
N THR A 446 19.18 4.87 3.03
CA THR A 446 19.90 3.82 3.75
C THR A 446 20.18 4.24 5.21
N GLU A 447 20.57 5.48 5.43
CA GLU A 447 20.83 6.03 6.79
C GLU A 447 19.58 6.04 7.67
N LYS A 448 18.42 6.39 7.08
CA LYS A 448 17.15 6.51 7.81
C LYS A 448 16.37 5.20 7.92
N SER A 449 16.80 4.16 7.23
CA SER A 449 16.10 2.89 7.21
C SER A 449 16.57 1.94 8.30
N ILE A 450 15.64 1.07 8.70
CA ILE A 450 15.90 -0.09 9.56
C ILE A 450 15.88 -1.38 8.73
N LYS A 451 16.59 -2.40 9.19
CA LYS A 451 16.59 -3.74 8.57
C LYS A 451 15.31 -4.50 8.93
N PHE A 452 14.24 -4.12 8.27
CA PHE A 452 12.94 -4.79 8.39
C PHE A 452 12.25 -4.82 7.04
N SER A 453 11.73 -5.98 6.67
CA SER A 453 10.92 -6.16 5.47
C SER A 453 9.51 -6.57 5.87
N GLU A 454 8.56 -5.65 5.72
CA GLU A 454 7.14 -5.91 5.91
C GLU A 454 6.67 -7.10 5.05
N LEU A 455 7.06 -7.14 3.79
CA LEU A 455 6.69 -8.23 2.88
C LEU A 455 7.19 -9.59 3.36
N ASN A 456 8.41 -9.67 3.88
CA ASN A 456 8.94 -10.93 4.42
C ASN A 456 8.18 -11.33 5.68
N TYR A 457 7.91 -10.38 6.57
CA TYR A 457 7.10 -10.62 7.78
C TYR A 457 5.73 -11.16 7.42
N LEU A 458 5.00 -10.46 6.53
CA LEU A 458 3.67 -10.89 6.07
C LEU A 458 3.71 -12.25 5.39
N SER A 459 4.74 -12.53 4.59
CA SER A 459 4.89 -13.82 3.93
C SER A 459 5.05 -14.95 4.95
N LEU A 460 5.87 -14.76 5.98
CA LEU A 460 6.06 -15.73 7.07
C LEU A 460 4.77 -15.95 7.86
N LEU A 461 4.10 -14.88 8.24
CA LEU A 461 2.85 -14.94 8.99
C LEU A 461 1.74 -15.61 8.18
N HIS A 462 1.58 -15.22 6.94
CA HIS A 462 0.56 -15.77 6.05
C HIS A 462 0.79 -17.26 5.75
N ALA A 463 2.04 -17.68 5.58
CA ALA A 463 2.36 -19.10 5.44
C ALA A 463 2.02 -19.90 6.70
N GLU A 464 2.28 -19.33 7.89
CA GLU A 464 2.07 -20.00 9.17
C GLU A 464 0.60 -20.10 9.56
N PHE A 465 -0.22 -19.06 9.31
CA PHE A 465 -1.58 -18.94 9.86
C PHE A 465 -2.69 -18.90 8.82
N PHE A 466 -2.42 -18.44 7.58
CA PHE A 466 -3.45 -17.98 6.64
C PHE A 466 -3.36 -18.61 5.25
N HIS A 467 -2.80 -19.81 5.14
CA HIS A 467 -2.65 -20.52 3.86
C HIS A 467 -2.03 -19.62 2.77
N GLY A 468 -0.92 -18.96 3.09
CA GLY A 468 -0.28 -18.02 2.16
C GLY A 468 -1.09 -16.74 1.89
N GLY A 469 -2.02 -16.37 2.79
CA GLY A 469 -2.91 -15.22 2.66
C GLY A 469 -4.21 -15.48 1.91
N LYS A 470 -4.52 -16.75 1.61
CA LYS A 470 -5.77 -17.15 0.92
C LYS A 470 -6.99 -17.18 1.85
N LEU A 471 -6.77 -17.51 3.12
CA LEU A 471 -7.80 -17.59 4.16
C LEU A 471 -7.36 -16.78 5.37
N VAL A 472 -7.84 -15.55 5.51
CA VAL A 472 -7.46 -14.65 6.61
C VAL A 472 -8.42 -14.74 7.81
N ASP A 473 -9.62 -15.28 7.63
CA ASP A 473 -10.60 -15.50 8.71
C ASP A 473 -10.46 -16.92 9.28
N MET A 474 -9.38 -17.14 10.01
CA MET A 474 -9.02 -18.43 10.62
C MET A 474 -8.89 -18.27 12.13
N SER A 475 -9.17 -19.37 12.87
CA SER A 475 -8.88 -19.40 14.30
C SER A 475 -7.37 -19.46 14.55
N ILE A 476 -6.88 -18.62 15.42
CA ILE A 476 -5.46 -18.54 15.78
C ILE A 476 -5.23 -19.23 17.12
N SER A 477 -4.28 -20.16 17.17
CA SER A 477 -3.79 -20.75 18.43
C SER A 477 -2.87 -19.75 19.14
N GLU A 478 -3.14 -19.49 20.42
CA GLU A 478 -2.31 -18.62 21.26
C GLU A 478 -0.87 -19.14 21.37
N GLU A 479 -0.70 -20.45 21.60
CA GLU A 479 0.62 -21.08 21.68
C GLU A 479 1.43 -20.90 20.39
N LYS A 480 0.78 -21.12 19.24
CA LYS A 480 1.41 -20.97 17.93
C LYS A 480 1.79 -19.52 17.66
N MET A 481 0.93 -18.57 18.04
CA MET A 481 1.21 -17.14 17.88
C MET A 481 2.36 -16.68 18.79
N ASN A 482 2.39 -17.14 20.03
CA ASN A 482 3.49 -16.86 20.96
C ASN A 482 4.81 -17.43 20.45
N SER A 483 4.81 -18.66 19.91
CA SER A 483 6.00 -19.24 19.27
C SER A 483 6.47 -18.44 18.07
N PHE A 484 5.55 -17.98 17.22
CA PHE A 484 5.86 -17.12 16.08
C PHE A 484 6.47 -15.79 16.53
N PHE A 485 5.91 -15.16 17.56
CA PHE A 485 6.46 -13.93 18.13
C PHE A 485 7.89 -14.14 18.65
N GLN A 486 8.13 -15.19 19.44
CA GLN A 486 9.46 -15.47 19.98
C GLN A 486 10.51 -15.67 18.89
N LYS A 487 10.18 -16.44 17.83
CA LYS A 487 11.09 -16.68 16.68
C LYS A 487 11.44 -15.40 15.93
N ASN A 488 10.57 -14.42 15.94
CA ASN A 488 10.68 -13.19 15.17
C ASN A 488 10.96 -11.95 16.04
N SER A 489 11.17 -12.13 17.35
CA SER A 489 11.27 -11.05 18.33
C SER A 489 12.39 -10.06 18.07
N GLU A 490 13.52 -10.51 17.53
CA GLU A 490 14.69 -9.65 17.27
C GLU A 490 14.35 -8.53 16.29
N PHE A 491 13.83 -8.86 15.12
CA PHE A 491 13.51 -7.83 14.13
C PHE A 491 12.26 -7.01 14.49
N ILE A 492 11.29 -7.61 15.22
CA ILE A 492 10.15 -6.86 15.76
C ILE A 492 10.62 -5.82 16.77
N THR A 493 11.58 -6.17 17.62
CA THR A 493 12.16 -5.24 18.57
C THR A 493 12.85 -4.06 17.89
N VAL A 494 13.59 -4.30 16.80
CA VAL A 494 14.21 -3.21 16.02
C VAL A 494 13.16 -2.22 15.51
N VAL A 495 12.03 -2.71 15.01
CA VAL A 495 10.93 -1.84 14.55
C VAL A 495 10.31 -1.08 15.72
N ALA A 496 10.03 -1.75 16.82
CA ALA A 496 9.44 -1.14 18.01
C ALA A 496 10.34 -0.05 18.60
N ASP A 497 11.65 -0.29 18.67
CA ASP A 497 12.61 0.68 19.16
C ASP A 497 12.64 1.96 18.29
N GLU A 498 12.50 1.83 16.98
CA GLU A 498 12.43 3.01 16.12
C GLU A 498 11.10 3.78 16.33
N PHE A 499 9.97 3.10 16.54
CA PHE A 499 8.73 3.77 16.93
C PHE A 499 8.86 4.50 18.29
N ILE A 500 9.43 3.84 19.31
CA ILE A 500 9.67 4.43 20.63
C ILE A 500 10.51 5.71 20.51
N LYS A 501 11.59 5.64 19.76
CA LYS A 501 12.47 6.78 19.46
C LYS A 501 11.72 7.91 18.75
N LYS A 502 10.87 7.62 17.76
CA LYS A 502 10.06 8.62 17.04
C LYS A 502 9.00 9.27 17.94
N CYS A 503 8.48 8.54 18.90
CA CYS A 503 7.56 9.04 19.91
C CYS A 503 8.26 9.85 21.02
N ASN A 504 9.58 9.87 21.07
CA ASN A 504 10.39 10.42 22.18
C ASN A 504 9.98 9.80 23.53
N LEU A 505 9.89 8.47 23.58
CA LEU A 505 9.52 7.67 24.75
C LEU A 505 10.70 6.87 25.29
#